data_83d9f884fc9eb20e012dabf8dabebaff
#
_entry.id   83d9f884fc9eb20e012dabf8dabebaff
#
_cell.length_a   1.000
_cell.length_b   1.000
_cell.length_c   1.000
_cell.angle_alpha   90.00
_cell.angle_beta   90.00
_cell.angle_gamma   90.00
#
_symmetry.space_group_name_H-M   'P 1'
#
loop_
_entity.id
_entity.type
_entity.pdbx_description
1 polymer ?
#
loop_
_entity_poly.entity_id
_entity_poly.type
_entity_poly.pdbx_seq_one_letter_code
_entity_poly.pdbx_strand_id
1 'polypeptide(L)'
;MRSERDQQWLNAFRVWSHGPDYRHSSLEAIAAAMGLSPEDQPRLKELLEQLEELGETVFLLARGWFVPHREHWLVGTLSVTRRGFGFVRPLSEDPEGDVFIPARRLKDAHHGDRVLAGLSRTDRGRPGSSQEGRSGKVLEVLQRSPRIIPGLFWQQRDGGGVVEPMRHDSLRQLWIDPAFQHGVSDGDRVLARLRDGNTVDGMPPGEIVCLWAPEGTWRADLQMVC
;
A
#
# COMPACT_ATOMS: atom_id res chain seq x y z
N MET A 1 11.92 -13.57 -17.85
CA MET A 1 13.30 -13.07 -18.13
C MET A 1 13.18 -11.74 -18.88
N ARG A 2 13.81 -10.68 -18.40
CA ARG A 2 13.87 -9.38 -19.11
C ARG A 2 14.75 -9.55 -20.34
N SER A 3 14.34 -8.97 -21.48
CA SER A 3 15.15 -8.99 -22.69
C SER A 3 16.34 -8.02 -22.54
N GLU A 4 17.39 -8.23 -23.32
CA GLU A 4 18.53 -7.31 -23.36
C GLU A 4 18.10 -5.88 -23.74
N ARG A 5 17.11 -5.76 -24.62
CA ARG A 5 16.48 -4.50 -25.01
C ARG A 5 15.78 -3.81 -23.84
N ASP A 6 15.04 -4.57 -23.01
CA ASP A 6 14.39 -4.04 -21.81
C ASP A 6 15.42 -3.45 -20.84
N GLN A 7 16.53 -4.14 -20.66
CA GLN A 7 17.61 -3.68 -19.78
C GLN A 7 18.26 -2.39 -20.29
N GLN A 8 18.45 -2.27 -21.61
CA GLN A 8 18.95 -1.05 -22.23
C GLN A 8 17.99 0.12 -22.02
N TRP A 9 16.67 -0.09 -22.15
CA TRP A 9 15.67 0.94 -21.93
C TRP A 9 15.59 1.38 -20.47
N LEU A 10 15.64 0.45 -19.53
CA LEU A 10 15.69 0.78 -18.11
C LEU A 10 16.93 1.60 -17.74
N ASN A 11 18.09 1.26 -18.32
CA ASN A 11 19.30 2.03 -18.12
C ASN A 11 19.18 3.44 -18.75
N ALA A 12 18.64 3.55 -19.96
CA ALA A 12 18.40 4.83 -20.61
C ALA A 12 17.43 5.71 -19.82
N PHE A 13 16.35 5.12 -19.30
CA PHE A 13 15.41 5.81 -18.40
C PHE A 13 16.09 6.32 -17.13
N ARG A 14 16.89 5.49 -16.46
CA ARG A 14 17.65 5.90 -15.28
C ARG A 14 18.60 7.05 -15.56
N VAL A 15 19.34 6.98 -16.68
CA VAL A 15 20.22 8.08 -17.11
C VAL A 15 19.43 9.36 -17.34
N TRP A 16 18.35 9.30 -18.10
CA TRP A 16 17.49 10.45 -18.36
C TRP A 16 16.87 11.01 -17.07
N SER A 17 16.34 10.15 -16.21
CA SER A 17 15.67 10.56 -14.97
C SER A 17 16.61 11.20 -13.94
N HIS A 18 17.92 10.96 -14.04
CA HIS A 18 18.94 11.61 -13.22
C HIS A 18 19.54 12.85 -13.90
N GLY A 19 19.22 13.08 -15.17
CA GLY A 19 19.72 14.22 -15.94
C GLY A 19 19.12 15.57 -15.55
N PRO A 20 19.71 16.67 -16.01
CA PRO A 20 19.24 18.04 -15.72
C PRO A 20 17.90 18.36 -16.40
N ASP A 21 17.58 17.69 -17.49
CA ASP A 21 16.37 17.90 -18.29
C ASP A 21 15.17 17.11 -17.78
N TYR A 22 15.36 16.36 -16.70
CA TYR A 22 14.28 15.58 -16.09
C TYR A 22 13.10 16.47 -15.66
N ARG A 23 11.90 16.07 -16.06
CA ARG A 23 10.60 16.65 -15.64
C ARG A 23 9.59 15.53 -15.45
N HIS A 24 8.55 15.80 -14.67
CA HIS A 24 7.35 14.96 -14.66
C HIS A 24 6.80 14.91 -16.08
N SER A 25 6.57 13.72 -16.62
CA SER A 25 6.33 13.59 -18.07
C SER A 25 5.26 12.54 -18.36
N SER A 26 4.56 12.75 -19.46
CA SER A 26 3.71 11.73 -20.03
C SER A 26 4.55 10.59 -20.61
N LEU A 27 3.91 9.44 -20.88
CA LEU A 27 4.57 8.29 -21.49
C LEU A 27 5.21 8.66 -22.83
N GLU A 28 4.48 9.44 -23.67
CA GLU A 28 4.93 9.89 -24.98
C GLU A 28 6.17 10.79 -24.87
N ALA A 29 6.19 11.69 -23.88
CA ALA A 29 7.33 12.57 -23.66
C ALA A 29 8.58 11.80 -23.20
N ILE A 30 8.39 10.79 -22.34
CA ILE A 30 9.49 9.89 -21.93
C ILE A 30 10.01 9.10 -23.14
N ALA A 31 9.12 8.51 -23.94
CA ALA A 31 9.49 7.75 -25.12
C ALA A 31 10.28 8.63 -26.11
N ALA A 32 9.82 9.86 -26.35
CA ALA A 32 10.52 10.82 -27.22
C ALA A 32 11.90 11.18 -26.67
N ALA A 33 12.01 11.46 -25.36
CA ALA A 33 13.29 11.76 -24.71
C ALA A 33 14.30 10.59 -24.79
N MET A 34 13.79 9.35 -24.84
CA MET A 34 14.59 8.13 -24.99
C MET A 34 14.82 7.74 -26.45
N GLY A 35 14.29 8.49 -27.43
CA GLY A 35 14.41 8.17 -28.86
C GLY A 35 13.63 6.93 -29.29
N LEU A 36 12.56 6.58 -28.58
CA LEU A 36 11.72 5.43 -28.86
C LEU A 36 10.59 5.77 -29.83
N SER A 37 10.18 4.79 -30.65
CA SER A 37 9.05 4.93 -31.56
C SER A 37 7.71 4.84 -30.82
N PRO A 38 6.60 5.34 -31.41
CA PRO A 38 5.27 5.16 -30.82
C PRO A 38 4.87 3.70 -30.60
N GLU A 39 5.38 2.78 -31.43
CA GLU A 39 5.13 1.34 -31.32
C GLU A 39 5.79 0.71 -30.08
N ASP A 40 6.82 1.36 -29.54
CA ASP A 40 7.54 0.91 -28.34
C ASP A 40 6.86 1.36 -27.03
N GLN A 41 5.93 2.31 -27.10
CA GLN A 41 5.30 2.89 -25.91
C GLN A 41 4.56 1.87 -25.01
N PRO A 42 3.81 0.88 -25.54
CA PRO A 42 3.17 -0.12 -24.69
C PRO A 42 4.19 -0.87 -23.83
N ARG A 43 5.32 -1.26 -24.45
CA ARG A 43 6.39 -1.96 -23.72
C ARG A 43 7.09 -1.08 -22.71
N LEU A 44 7.34 0.19 -23.05
CA LEU A 44 7.88 1.17 -22.12
C LEU A 44 6.95 1.34 -20.90
N LYS A 45 5.63 1.42 -21.12
CA LYS A 45 4.65 1.51 -20.05
C LYS A 45 4.74 0.33 -19.08
N GLU A 46 4.78 -0.90 -19.59
CA GLU A 46 4.93 -2.11 -18.77
C GLU A 46 6.23 -2.07 -17.92
N LEU A 47 7.32 -1.56 -18.48
CA LEU A 47 8.57 -1.42 -17.75
C LEU A 47 8.49 -0.35 -16.66
N LEU A 48 7.82 0.78 -16.91
CA LEU A 48 7.60 1.83 -15.92
C LEU A 48 6.68 1.34 -14.79
N GLU A 49 5.63 0.57 -15.10
CA GLU A 49 4.75 -0.07 -14.13
C GLU A 49 5.53 -1.06 -13.23
N GLN A 50 6.46 -1.83 -13.80
CA GLN A 50 7.35 -2.70 -13.00
C GLN A 50 8.27 -1.89 -12.07
N LEU A 51 8.78 -0.73 -12.51
CA LEU A 51 9.55 0.17 -11.65
C LEU A 51 8.65 0.81 -10.57
N GLU A 52 7.38 1.05 -10.88
CA GLU A 52 6.41 1.54 -9.92
C GLU A 52 6.15 0.52 -8.80
N GLU A 53 6.07 -0.77 -9.13
CA GLU A 53 5.97 -1.83 -8.13
C GLU A 53 7.16 -1.84 -7.16
N LEU A 54 8.34 -1.48 -7.65
CA LEU A 54 9.56 -1.36 -6.85
C LEU A 54 9.68 0.00 -6.11
N GLY A 55 8.77 0.94 -6.37
CA GLY A 55 8.82 2.28 -5.80
C GLY A 55 9.86 3.22 -6.43
N GLU A 56 10.48 2.82 -7.54
CA GLU A 56 11.45 3.63 -8.27
C GLU A 56 10.77 4.72 -9.11
N THR A 57 9.55 4.48 -9.57
CA THR A 57 8.70 5.45 -10.28
C THR A 57 7.32 5.55 -9.64
N VAL A 58 6.57 6.59 -9.98
CA VAL A 58 5.16 6.76 -9.61
C VAL A 58 4.42 7.41 -10.76
N PHE A 59 3.20 6.93 -11.03
CA PHE A 59 2.28 7.58 -11.93
C PHE A 59 1.19 8.30 -11.14
N LEU A 60 1.02 9.60 -11.39
CA LEU A 60 -0.11 10.39 -10.87
C LEU A 60 -0.86 11.02 -12.03
N LEU A 61 -2.20 10.89 -12.07
CA LEU A 61 -3.05 11.42 -13.15
C LEU A 61 -2.79 12.89 -13.47
N ALA A 62 -2.53 13.71 -12.45
CA ALA A 62 -2.30 15.14 -12.63
C ALA A 62 -0.86 15.51 -13.02
N ARG A 63 0.09 14.56 -12.95
CA ARG A 63 1.53 14.84 -13.11
C ARG A 63 2.23 13.95 -14.12
N GLY A 64 1.64 12.81 -14.49
CA GLY A 64 2.29 11.76 -15.27
C GLY A 64 3.27 10.93 -14.44
N TRP A 65 4.27 10.38 -15.13
CA TRP A 65 5.34 9.59 -14.52
C TRP A 65 6.43 10.46 -13.90
N PHE A 66 6.91 10.07 -12.73
CA PHE A 66 8.05 10.74 -12.09
C PHE A 66 8.84 9.79 -11.18
N VAL A 67 10.04 10.23 -10.79
CA VAL A 67 10.97 9.51 -9.92
C VAL A 67 10.95 10.18 -8.54
N PRO A 68 10.39 9.53 -7.50
CA PRO A 68 10.11 10.14 -6.22
C PRO A 68 11.32 10.77 -5.53
N HIS A 69 12.49 10.11 -5.54
CA HIS A 69 13.68 10.61 -4.85
C HIS A 69 14.18 11.96 -5.37
N ARG A 70 13.86 12.33 -6.62
CA ARG A 70 14.20 13.65 -7.19
C ARG A 70 13.46 14.80 -6.50
N GLU A 71 12.31 14.50 -5.94
CA GLU A 71 11.46 15.45 -5.20
C GLU A 71 11.67 15.37 -3.68
N HIS A 72 12.64 14.62 -3.20
CA HIS A 72 12.75 14.22 -1.78
C HIS A 72 11.51 13.49 -1.28
N TRP A 73 10.94 12.65 -2.12
CA TRP A 73 9.81 11.77 -1.81
C TRP A 73 10.26 10.32 -1.89
N LEU A 74 9.51 9.46 -1.27
CA LEU A 74 9.69 8.00 -1.38
C LEU A 74 8.34 7.29 -1.44
N VAL A 75 8.34 6.11 -2.01
CA VAL A 75 7.22 5.18 -1.97
C VAL A 75 7.53 4.10 -0.94
N GLY A 76 6.54 3.80 -0.11
CA GLY A 76 6.71 2.78 0.92
C GLY A 76 5.40 2.28 1.49
N THR A 77 5.50 1.27 2.34
CA THR A 77 4.37 0.72 3.09
C THR A 77 4.26 1.39 4.45
N LEU A 78 3.08 1.91 4.75
CA LEU A 78 2.79 2.59 6.01
C LEU A 78 2.46 1.59 7.12
N SER A 79 3.16 1.68 8.23
CA SER A 79 2.83 0.99 9.48
C SER A 79 2.35 2.01 10.51
N VAL A 80 1.10 1.92 10.96
CA VAL A 80 0.52 2.83 11.96
C VAL A 80 0.53 2.15 13.33
N THR A 81 0.99 2.88 14.34
CA THR A 81 1.04 2.40 15.72
C THR A 81 -0.26 2.71 16.48
N ARG A 82 -0.48 2.03 17.62
CA ARG A 82 -1.63 2.30 18.51
C ARG A 82 -1.67 3.74 19.04
N ARG A 83 -0.53 4.44 19.06
CA ARG A 83 -0.44 5.86 19.50
C ARG A 83 -0.81 6.83 18.38
N GLY A 84 -1.20 6.33 17.20
CA GLY A 84 -1.68 7.11 16.08
C GLY A 84 -0.59 7.73 15.19
N PHE A 85 0.69 7.51 15.44
CA PHE A 85 1.76 7.87 14.50
C PHE A 85 2.16 6.65 13.65
N GLY A 86 2.86 6.87 12.56
CA GLY A 86 3.27 5.79 11.67
C GLY A 86 4.74 5.84 11.28
N PHE A 87 5.15 4.77 10.58
CA PHE A 87 6.43 4.64 9.91
C PHE A 87 6.19 4.19 8.48
N VAL A 88 6.85 4.81 7.52
CA VAL A 88 6.85 4.36 6.12
C VAL A 88 8.14 3.61 5.89
N ARG A 89 8.01 2.32 5.59
CA ARG A 89 9.13 1.47 5.14
C ARG A 89 9.27 1.62 3.64
N PRO A 90 10.39 2.13 3.13
CA PRO A 90 10.64 2.24 1.70
C PRO A 90 10.48 0.90 0.98
N LEU A 91 9.94 0.92 -0.26
CA LEU A 91 9.89 -0.27 -1.13
C LEU A 91 11.25 -0.54 -1.78
N SER A 92 11.95 0.52 -2.18
CA SER A 92 13.33 0.42 -2.65
C SER A 92 14.30 0.33 -1.48
N GLU A 93 15.47 -0.28 -1.69
CA GLU A 93 16.53 -0.27 -0.70
C GLU A 93 16.93 1.18 -0.36
N ASP A 94 16.80 1.52 0.91
CA ASP A 94 17.08 2.85 1.42
C ASP A 94 17.94 2.72 2.69
N PRO A 95 19.21 3.15 2.62
CA PRO A 95 20.15 3.01 3.74
C PRO A 95 19.74 3.82 4.97
N GLU A 96 18.91 4.84 4.81
CA GLU A 96 18.43 5.66 5.93
C GLU A 96 17.22 5.03 6.66
N GLY A 97 16.68 3.91 6.17
CA GLY A 97 15.62 3.13 6.81
C GLY A 97 14.24 3.78 6.81
N ASP A 98 13.43 3.43 7.80
CA ASP A 98 12.02 3.83 7.89
C ASP A 98 11.87 5.34 8.15
N VAL A 99 10.79 5.94 7.62
CA VAL A 99 10.46 7.36 7.80
C VAL A 99 9.34 7.52 8.81
N PHE A 100 9.61 8.25 9.88
CA PHE A 100 8.61 8.57 10.90
C PHE A 100 7.55 9.55 10.37
N ILE A 101 6.26 9.24 10.57
CA ILE A 101 5.13 10.08 10.17
C ILE A 101 4.30 10.44 11.42
N PRO A 102 4.32 11.71 11.85
CA PRO A 102 3.46 12.16 12.94
C PRO A 102 1.97 11.94 12.63
N ALA A 103 1.14 11.66 13.64
CA ALA A 103 -0.29 11.41 13.48
C ALA A 103 -1.02 12.44 12.61
N ARG A 104 -0.75 13.74 12.83
CA ARG A 104 -1.35 14.85 12.07
C ARG A 104 -0.93 14.91 10.59
N ARG A 105 0.08 14.12 10.19
CA ARG A 105 0.64 14.10 8.82
C ARG A 105 0.34 12.81 8.08
N LEU A 106 -0.46 11.91 8.67
CA LEU A 106 -0.90 10.66 8.05
C LEU A 106 -1.98 10.86 6.98
N LYS A 107 -2.71 12.00 7.02
CA LYS A 107 -3.93 12.22 6.25
C LYS A 107 -4.96 11.09 6.52
N ASP A 108 -5.52 10.52 5.45
CA ASP A 108 -6.45 9.40 5.44
C ASP A 108 -5.77 8.04 5.22
N ALA A 109 -4.44 7.98 5.30
CA ALA A 109 -3.69 6.75 5.14
C ALA A 109 -3.79 5.85 6.38
N HIS A 110 -3.85 4.55 6.16
CA HIS A 110 -4.02 3.53 7.18
C HIS A 110 -2.86 2.52 7.19
N HIS A 111 -2.82 1.72 8.22
CA HIS A 111 -1.83 0.64 8.34
C HIS A 111 -1.89 -0.31 7.12
N GLY A 112 -0.74 -0.59 6.53
CA GLY A 112 -0.58 -1.43 5.35
C GLY A 112 -0.71 -0.70 4.00
N ASP A 113 -1.23 0.53 3.98
CA ASP A 113 -1.36 1.28 2.73
C ASP A 113 0.01 1.54 2.09
N ARG A 114 0.07 1.44 0.78
CA ARG A 114 1.20 1.91 -0.03
C ARG A 114 1.04 3.39 -0.25
N VAL A 115 2.02 4.17 0.18
CA VAL A 115 1.93 5.63 0.20
C VAL A 115 3.12 6.29 -0.48
N LEU A 116 2.87 7.46 -1.05
CA LEU A 116 3.89 8.42 -1.41
C LEU A 116 4.14 9.33 -0.19
N ALA A 117 5.36 9.34 0.31
CA ALA A 117 5.75 10.14 1.47
C ALA A 117 6.76 11.22 1.07
N GLY A 118 6.54 12.45 1.52
CA GLY A 118 7.48 13.56 1.38
C GLY A 118 8.37 13.65 2.62
N LEU A 119 9.69 13.74 2.40
CA LEU A 119 10.68 13.83 3.45
C LEU A 119 10.80 15.27 3.98
N SER A 120 10.95 15.41 5.29
CA SER A 120 11.16 16.71 5.93
C SER A 120 12.65 17.08 5.89
N ARG A 121 12.97 18.27 5.39
CA ARG A 121 14.35 18.78 5.35
C ARG A 121 14.86 19.24 6.73
N THR A 122 13.96 19.48 7.68
CA THR A 122 14.26 20.21 8.94
C THR A 122 14.52 19.29 10.13
N ASP A 123 14.28 17.98 10.02
CA ASP A 123 14.36 17.10 11.19
C ASP A 123 15.65 16.24 11.25
N ARG A 124 16.68 16.59 10.49
CA ARG A 124 18.02 16.05 10.72
C ARG A 124 18.59 16.67 12.00
N GLY A 125 18.39 15.96 13.11
CA GLY A 125 19.12 16.23 14.34
C GLY A 125 18.67 17.51 15.08
N ARG A 126 17.43 17.57 15.55
CA ARG A 126 17.12 18.48 16.64
C ARG A 126 17.80 17.93 17.90
N PRO A 127 18.76 18.65 18.52
CA PRO A 127 19.39 18.19 19.77
C PRO A 127 18.32 17.95 20.83
N GLY A 128 18.22 16.72 21.34
CA GLY A 128 17.27 16.36 22.39
C GLY A 128 16.05 15.54 21.94
N SER A 129 15.86 15.21 20.65
CA SER A 129 14.91 14.20 20.24
C SER A 129 15.58 12.84 20.29
N SER A 130 15.03 11.90 21.08
CA SER A 130 15.50 10.51 21.18
C SER A 130 15.21 9.66 19.93
N GLN A 131 14.93 10.29 18.78
CA GLN A 131 14.71 9.67 17.49
C GLN A 131 15.74 10.18 16.49
N GLU A 132 16.83 9.46 16.38
CA GLU A 132 17.76 9.50 15.25
C GLU A 132 17.05 8.89 14.04
N GLY A 133 16.26 9.69 13.27
CA GLY A 133 15.55 9.17 12.11
C GLY A 133 14.93 10.28 11.27
N ARG A 134 14.71 9.95 10.00
CA ARG A 134 14.00 10.83 9.05
C ARG A 134 12.56 10.99 9.47
N SER A 135 12.00 12.18 9.32
CA SER A 135 10.56 12.40 9.42
C SER A 135 9.96 12.86 8.10
N GLY A 136 8.65 12.71 7.97
CA GLY A 136 7.95 13.05 6.75
C GLY A 136 6.46 13.30 6.93
N LYS A 137 5.78 13.31 5.80
CA LYS A 137 4.31 13.40 5.71
C LYS A 137 3.81 12.52 4.57
N VAL A 138 2.65 11.93 4.72
CA VAL A 138 1.97 11.27 3.59
C VAL A 138 1.52 12.36 2.61
N LEU A 139 1.91 12.21 1.34
CA LEU A 139 1.48 13.07 0.24
C LEU A 139 0.24 12.50 -0.43
N GLU A 140 0.24 11.19 -0.69
CA GLU A 140 -0.84 10.48 -1.36
C GLU A 140 -0.86 9.01 -0.97
N VAL A 141 -2.05 8.40 -0.97
CA VAL A 141 -2.22 6.96 -0.85
C VAL A 141 -2.28 6.40 -2.26
N LEU A 142 -1.23 5.67 -2.65
CA LEU A 142 -1.10 5.09 -3.99
C LEU A 142 -1.94 3.83 -4.13
N GLN A 143 -1.97 3.01 -3.08
CA GLN A 143 -2.75 1.77 -3.04
C GLN A 143 -3.23 1.51 -1.63
N ARG A 144 -4.53 1.26 -1.49
CA ARG A 144 -5.10 0.83 -0.22
C ARG A 144 -4.72 -0.61 0.07
N SER A 145 -4.26 -0.86 1.27
CA SER A 145 -4.11 -2.23 1.75
C SER A 145 -5.48 -2.88 1.89
N PRO A 146 -5.66 -4.11 1.40
CA PRO A 146 -6.83 -4.88 1.79
C PRO A 146 -6.78 -5.02 3.32
N ARG A 147 -7.74 -4.42 4.01
CA ARG A 147 -7.82 -4.46 5.49
C ARG A 147 -8.27 -5.84 5.91
N ILE A 148 -7.34 -6.79 5.90
CA ILE A 148 -7.58 -8.15 6.38
C ILE A 148 -7.44 -8.18 7.90
N ILE A 149 -8.49 -8.62 8.55
CA ILE A 149 -8.63 -8.63 10.00
C ILE A 149 -8.80 -10.09 10.43
N PRO A 150 -7.79 -10.68 11.09
CA PRO A 150 -7.96 -11.99 11.72
C PRO A 150 -8.86 -11.86 12.94
N GLY A 151 -9.88 -12.73 13.02
CA GLY A 151 -10.86 -12.67 14.10
C GLY A 151 -11.58 -14.00 14.33
N LEU A 152 -12.46 -14.01 15.33
CA LEU A 152 -13.41 -15.07 15.61
C LEU A 152 -14.77 -14.64 15.08
N PHE A 153 -15.43 -15.53 14.37
CA PHE A 153 -16.77 -15.31 13.84
C PHE A 153 -17.83 -15.79 14.85
N TRP A 154 -18.88 -15.00 15.03
CA TRP A 154 -20.02 -15.29 15.90
C TRP A 154 -21.32 -15.04 15.14
N GLN A 155 -22.14 -16.09 14.99
CA GLN A 155 -23.44 -16.00 14.34
C GLN A 155 -24.41 -15.18 15.18
N GLN A 156 -25.21 -14.31 14.57
CA GLN A 156 -26.24 -13.54 15.24
C GLN A 156 -27.65 -14.13 14.94
N ARG A 157 -28.61 -13.86 15.81
CA ARG A 157 -29.98 -14.44 15.72
C ARG A 157 -30.76 -13.96 14.49
N ASP A 158 -30.41 -12.83 13.94
CA ASP A 158 -31.02 -12.21 12.73
C ASP A 158 -30.41 -12.76 11.42
N GLY A 159 -29.55 -13.75 11.50
CA GLY A 159 -28.90 -14.38 10.37
C GLY A 159 -27.58 -13.72 9.96
N GLY A 160 -27.28 -12.50 10.45
CA GLY A 160 -25.98 -11.86 10.30
C GLY A 160 -24.92 -12.48 11.21
N GLY A 161 -23.73 -11.95 11.18
CA GLY A 161 -22.63 -12.38 12.06
C GLY A 161 -21.74 -11.24 12.46
N VAL A 162 -20.92 -11.48 13.48
CA VAL A 162 -19.94 -10.53 13.99
C VAL A 162 -18.56 -11.16 13.97
N VAL A 163 -17.57 -10.46 13.45
CA VAL A 163 -16.17 -10.84 13.62
C VAL A 163 -15.55 -10.01 14.73
N GLU A 164 -15.07 -10.71 15.75
CA GLU A 164 -14.30 -10.13 16.84
C GLU A 164 -12.80 -10.23 16.50
N PRO A 165 -12.10 -9.10 16.29
CA PRO A 165 -10.69 -9.11 15.94
C PRO A 165 -9.83 -9.77 17.02
N MET A 166 -8.92 -10.66 16.65
CA MET A 166 -7.97 -11.30 17.56
C MET A 166 -6.87 -10.35 18.05
N ARG A 167 -6.65 -9.25 17.36
CA ARG A 167 -5.78 -8.15 17.80
C ARG A 167 -6.66 -6.97 18.14
N HIS A 168 -6.42 -6.37 19.31
CA HIS A 168 -7.05 -5.13 19.71
C HIS A 168 -6.48 -3.95 18.92
N ASP A 169 -6.82 -3.91 17.62
CA ASP A 169 -6.66 -2.71 16.81
C ASP A 169 -7.80 -1.73 17.10
N SER A 170 -7.82 -0.60 16.41
CA SER A 170 -8.83 0.47 16.59
C SER A 170 -10.27 -0.01 16.28
N LEU A 171 -10.44 -1.16 15.66
CA LEU A 171 -11.70 -1.81 15.35
C LEU A 171 -12.09 -2.76 16.49
N ARG A 172 -13.28 -2.54 17.05
CA ARG A 172 -13.81 -3.41 18.10
C ARG A 172 -14.44 -4.67 17.51
N GLN A 173 -15.30 -4.52 16.50
CA GLN A 173 -16.03 -5.63 15.86
C GLN A 173 -16.40 -5.22 14.42
N LEU A 174 -16.64 -6.23 13.56
CA LEU A 174 -17.17 -6.05 12.20
C LEU A 174 -18.50 -6.77 12.08
N TRP A 175 -19.45 -6.12 11.44
CA TRP A 175 -20.71 -6.75 11.04
C TRP A 175 -20.52 -7.48 9.72
N ILE A 176 -20.98 -8.75 9.66
CA ILE A 176 -20.95 -9.60 8.47
C ILE A 176 -22.38 -9.92 8.05
N ASP A 177 -22.79 -9.37 6.93
CA ASP A 177 -24.08 -9.68 6.33
C ASP A 177 -24.14 -11.17 5.94
N PRO A 178 -25.31 -11.85 6.02
CA PRO A 178 -25.46 -13.25 5.64
C PRO A 178 -24.90 -13.60 4.26
N ALA A 179 -24.99 -12.69 3.29
CA ALA A 179 -24.47 -12.89 1.94
C ALA A 179 -22.93 -12.99 1.87
N PHE A 180 -22.21 -12.55 2.91
CA PHE A 180 -20.74 -12.45 2.95
C PHE A 180 -20.10 -13.34 4.02
N GLN A 181 -20.85 -14.30 4.56
CA GLN A 181 -20.37 -15.25 5.59
C GLN A 181 -19.63 -16.44 4.99
N HIS A 182 -19.93 -16.82 3.74
CA HIS A 182 -19.30 -17.93 3.01
C HIS A 182 -19.27 -19.27 3.77
N GLY A 183 -20.34 -19.56 4.53
CA GLY A 183 -20.54 -20.86 5.19
C GLY A 183 -19.69 -21.11 6.43
N VAL A 184 -19.16 -20.05 7.07
CA VAL A 184 -18.47 -20.16 8.35
C VAL A 184 -19.45 -20.43 9.50
N SER A 185 -18.94 -21.03 10.57
CA SER A 185 -19.70 -21.44 11.76
C SER A 185 -19.25 -20.66 12.99
N ASP A 186 -20.07 -20.70 14.03
CA ASP A 186 -19.76 -20.08 15.33
C ASP A 186 -18.41 -20.54 15.89
N GLY A 187 -17.60 -19.58 16.30
CA GLY A 187 -16.28 -19.83 16.86
C GLY A 187 -15.18 -20.07 15.83
N ASP A 188 -15.50 -20.05 14.54
CA ASP A 188 -14.49 -20.19 13.49
C ASP A 188 -13.49 -19.03 13.51
N ARG A 189 -12.22 -19.38 13.30
CA ARG A 189 -11.17 -18.40 13.03
C ARG A 189 -11.22 -18.00 11.57
N VAL A 190 -11.35 -16.69 11.34
CA VAL A 190 -11.56 -16.17 9.99
C VAL A 190 -10.60 -15.03 9.69
N LEU A 191 -10.33 -14.83 8.40
CA LEU A 191 -9.80 -13.59 7.87
C LEU A 191 -10.99 -12.82 7.27
N ALA A 192 -11.29 -11.66 7.83
CA ALA A 192 -12.34 -10.78 7.34
C ALA A 192 -11.73 -9.54 6.70
N ARG A 193 -12.42 -8.97 5.72
CA ARG A 193 -12.06 -7.72 5.06
C ARG A 193 -13.13 -6.66 5.32
N LEU A 194 -12.70 -5.43 5.62
CA LEU A 194 -13.62 -4.29 5.68
C LEU A 194 -14.20 -4.01 4.30
N ARG A 195 -15.48 -3.68 4.27
CA ARG A 195 -16.22 -3.24 3.08
C ARG A 195 -16.65 -1.78 3.25
N ASP A 196 -16.86 -1.12 2.12
CA ASP A 196 -17.55 0.15 2.10
C ASP A 196 -19.04 -0.07 2.34
N GLY A 197 -19.65 0.78 3.15
CA GLY A 197 -21.08 0.69 3.47
C GLY A 197 -21.45 1.33 4.80
N ASN A 198 -22.73 1.28 5.12
CA ASN A 198 -23.23 1.80 6.39
C ASN A 198 -22.92 0.88 7.55
N THR A 199 -22.65 1.46 8.70
CA THR A 199 -22.46 0.71 9.96
C THR A 199 -23.79 0.12 10.43
N VAL A 200 -23.72 -1.09 10.99
CA VAL A 200 -24.85 -1.74 11.69
C VAL A 200 -24.50 -1.78 13.16
N ASP A 201 -25.34 -1.18 14.01
CA ASP A 201 -25.11 -1.05 15.46
C ASP A 201 -23.72 -0.48 15.84
N GLY A 202 -23.22 0.46 15.03
CA GLY A 202 -21.89 1.05 15.22
C GLY A 202 -20.73 0.19 14.75
N MET A 203 -20.99 -1.00 14.20
CA MET A 203 -20.00 -1.89 13.62
C MET A 203 -19.85 -1.63 12.11
N PRO A 204 -18.64 -1.46 11.58
CA PRO A 204 -18.43 -1.33 10.14
C PRO A 204 -18.73 -2.65 9.44
N PRO A 205 -19.21 -2.60 8.18
CA PRO A 205 -19.48 -3.80 7.41
C PRO A 205 -18.19 -4.51 6.99
N GLY A 206 -18.24 -5.82 6.96
CA GLY A 206 -17.15 -6.67 6.52
C GLY A 206 -17.62 -7.84 5.67
N GLU A 207 -16.68 -8.60 5.14
CA GLU A 207 -16.89 -9.88 4.48
C GLU A 207 -15.85 -10.89 4.95
N ILE A 208 -16.23 -12.14 5.04
CA ILE A 208 -15.28 -13.23 5.29
C ILE A 208 -14.51 -13.51 4.01
N VAL A 209 -13.18 -13.52 4.10
CA VAL A 209 -12.30 -13.86 2.97
C VAL A 209 -11.99 -15.34 2.95
N CYS A 210 -11.62 -15.89 4.11
CA CYS A 210 -11.36 -17.32 4.27
C CYS A 210 -11.34 -17.74 5.74
N LEU A 211 -11.42 -19.05 5.99
CA LEU A 211 -11.10 -19.65 7.30
C LEU A 211 -9.59 -19.53 7.55
N TRP A 212 -9.24 -19.11 8.74
CA TRP A 212 -7.84 -19.06 9.16
C TRP A 212 -7.48 -20.29 10.00
N ALA A 213 -6.78 -21.25 9.38
CA ALA A 213 -6.23 -22.39 10.09
C ALA A 213 -4.87 -22.01 10.73
N PRO A 214 -4.58 -22.45 11.97
CA PRO A 214 -3.23 -22.35 12.52
C PRO A 214 -2.27 -23.21 11.67
N GLU A 215 -1.00 -22.80 11.65
CA GLU A 215 0.09 -23.36 10.84
C GLU A 215 0.00 -24.89 10.68
N GLY A 216 -0.06 -25.35 9.43
CA GLY A 216 0.08 -26.76 9.04
C GLY A 216 -1.11 -27.43 8.36
N THR A 217 -2.29 -26.82 8.32
CA THR A 217 -3.45 -27.43 7.64
C THR A 217 -4.11 -26.41 6.69
N TRP A 218 -3.57 -26.30 5.49
CA TRP A 218 -4.28 -25.68 4.38
C TRP A 218 -5.36 -26.67 3.90
N ARG A 219 -6.59 -26.54 4.35
CA ARG A 219 -7.72 -27.14 3.63
C ARG A 219 -7.97 -26.25 2.41
N ALA A 220 -7.48 -26.75 1.28
CA ALA A 220 -7.62 -26.14 -0.04
C ALA A 220 -9.05 -26.26 -0.62
N ASP A 221 -10.09 -26.43 0.18
CA ASP A 221 -11.44 -26.73 -0.28
C ASP A 221 -12.39 -25.54 -0.30
N LEU A 222 -11.93 -24.36 0.07
CA LEU A 222 -12.66 -23.14 -0.26
C LEU A 222 -12.10 -22.62 -1.58
N GLN A 223 -12.86 -22.85 -2.66
CA GLN A 223 -12.62 -22.19 -3.93
C GLN A 223 -12.44 -20.69 -3.68
N MET A 224 -11.20 -20.25 -3.83
CA MET A 224 -10.90 -18.84 -3.88
C MET A 224 -11.64 -18.25 -5.08
N VAL A 225 -12.68 -17.49 -4.81
CA VAL A 225 -13.18 -16.49 -5.75
C VAL A 225 -12.31 -15.26 -5.47
N CYS A 226 -11.18 -15.18 -6.18
CA CYS A 226 -10.41 -13.94 -6.31
C CYS A 226 -10.96 -13.16 -7.48
#